data_9004339f201fb3c4b08bcf6c9e22e914
#
_entry.id   9004339f201fb3c4b08bcf6c9e22e914
#
_cell.length_a   1.000
_cell.length_b   1.000
_cell.length_c   1.000
_cell.angle_alpha   90.00
_cell.angle_beta   90.00
_cell.angle_gamma   90.00
#
_symmetry.space_group_name_H-M   'P 1'
#
loop_
_entity.id
_entity.type
_entity.pdbx_description
1 polymer ?
#
loop_
_entity_poly.entity_id
_entity_poly.type
_entity_poly.pdbx_seq_one_letter_code
_entity_poly.pdbx_strand_id
1 'polypeptide(L)'
;MRLQGKVILVTGAGTGLGHAAALKAAHEGARLALLDVDATALERSRTAILSAVESAEILTVAADVSHETQVREYVEQAVELFGRVDGLYNNAGIEGEQNPVEAYTTEGFDRVISINLKGVFFGMKHALPHLKAQGSGAIVNAASVGGIRAVPNLVAYGATKHAVAGMTKQAAIEYGQYGVRVNAIAPGAIMTDMIKGSLIKIAGEDGWQEFGQEFVSVNPTKRFGQPEEVANLVAFLLSDEASFINGAVVAIDGGQSQAY
;
A
#
# COMPACT_ATOMS: atom_id res chain seq x y z
N MET A 1 5.60 -21.76 -1.92
CA MET A 1 4.61 -20.65 -1.80
C MET A 1 4.72 -20.05 -0.40
N ARG A 2 5.18 -18.79 -0.32
CA ARG A 2 5.51 -18.11 0.96
C ARG A 2 4.28 -17.74 1.80
N LEU A 3 3.10 -17.63 1.16
CA LEU A 3 1.85 -17.23 1.80
C LEU A 3 0.80 -18.34 1.79
N GLN A 4 1.20 -19.60 1.63
CA GLN A 4 0.29 -20.74 1.51
C GLN A 4 -0.70 -20.78 2.68
N GLY A 5 -1.99 -20.69 2.35
CA GLY A 5 -3.11 -20.75 3.31
C GLY A 5 -3.28 -19.52 4.20
N LYS A 6 -2.40 -18.52 4.11
CA LYS A 6 -2.53 -17.23 4.84
C LYS A 6 -3.67 -16.40 4.26
N VAL A 7 -4.39 -15.68 5.09
CA VAL A 7 -5.42 -14.71 4.72
C VAL A 7 -4.82 -13.32 4.69
N ILE A 8 -4.74 -12.72 3.51
CA ILE A 8 -4.13 -11.41 3.30
C ILE A 8 -5.19 -10.38 2.89
N LEU A 9 -5.27 -9.32 3.66
CA LEU A 9 -6.11 -8.16 3.38
C LEU A 9 -5.30 -7.14 2.57
N VAL A 10 -5.91 -6.57 1.52
CA VAL A 10 -5.27 -5.54 0.67
C VAL A 10 -6.24 -4.37 0.45
N THR A 11 -5.85 -3.17 0.83
CA THR A 11 -6.61 -1.94 0.54
C THR A 11 -6.08 -1.25 -0.72
N GLY A 12 -6.97 -0.62 -1.50
CA GLY A 12 -6.61 -0.05 -2.80
C GLY A 12 -6.24 -1.14 -3.81
N ALA A 13 -6.98 -2.27 -3.78
CA ALA A 13 -6.65 -3.47 -4.53
C ALA A 13 -7.15 -3.46 -6.00
N GLY A 14 -7.88 -2.43 -6.40
CA GLY A 14 -8.45 -2.33 -7.75
C GLY A 14 -7.42 -2.07 -8.84
N THR A 15 -6.32 -1.38 -8.53
CA THR A 15 -5.30 -0.98 -9.51
C THR A 15 -3.88 -0.93 -8.90
N GLY A 16 -2.90 -0.68 -9.74
CA GLY A 16 -1.53 -0.31 -9.36
C GLY A 16 -0.85 -1.30 -8.40
N LEU A 17 -0.26 -0.77 -7.33
CA LEU A 17 0.51 -1.56 -6.36
C LEU A 17 -0.36 -2.54 -5.58
N GLY A 18 -1.61 -2.16 -5.27
CA GLY A 18 -2.54 -3.03 -4.55
C GLY A 18 -2.92 -4.25 -5.37
N HIS A 19 -3.30 -4.05 -6.64
CA HIS A 19 -3.57 -5.15 -7.58
C HIS A 19 -2.36 -6.08 -7.75
N ALA A 20 -1.17 -5.51 -8.00
CA ALA A 20 0.04 -6.29 -8.19
C ALA A 20 0.40 -7.12 -6.94
N ALA A 21 0.26 -6.53 -5.74
CA ALA A 21 0.49 -7.23 -4.48
C ALA A 21 -0.54 -8.35 -4.24
N ALA A 22 -1.83 -8.10 -4.56
CA ALA A 22 -2.88 -9.10 -4.47
C ALA A 22 -2.63 -10.29 -5.42
N LEU A 23 -2.30 -10.01 -6.68
CA LEU A 23 -1.95 -11.04 -7.67
C LEU A 23 -0.72 -11.86 -7.21
N LYS A 24 0.32 -11.18 -6.71
CA LYS A 24 1.50 -11.86 -6.19
C LYS A 24 1.17 -12.73 -4.98
N ALA A 25 0.34 -12.25 -4.05
CA ALA A 25 -0.09 -13.01 -2.89
C ALA A 25 -0.91 -14.25 -3.29
N ALA A 26 -1.78 -14.15 -4.30
CA ALA A 26 -2.49 -15.29 -4.87
C ALA A 26 -1.52 -16.35 -5.43
N HIS A 27 -0.53 -15.94 -6.23
CA HIS A 27 0.51 -16.84 -6.74
C HIS A 27 1.34 -17.51 -5.62
N GLU A 28 1.42 -16.88 -4.46
CA GLU A 28 2.10 -17.42 -3.27
C GLU A 28 1.15 -18.25 -2.37
N GLY A 29 -0.09 -18.52 -2.82
CA GLY A 29 -1.05 -19.40 -2.16
C GLY A 29 -1.89 -18.75 -1.08
N ALA A 30 -1.98 -17.42 -1.04
CA ALA A 30 -2.83 -16.70 -0.10
C ALA A 30 -4.32 -16.77 -0.49
N ARG A 31 -5.19 -16.72 0.53
CA ARG A 31 -6.60 -16.32 0.41
C ARG A 31 -6.67 -14.81 0.57
N LEU A 32 -7.51 -14.14 -0.20
CA LEU A 32 -7.48 -12.68 -0.33
C LEU A 32 -8.78 -12.04 0.12
N ALA A 33 -8.66 -10.94 0.89
CA ALA A 33 -9.74 -9.99 1.07
C ALA A 33 -9.30 -8.64 0.47
N LEU A 34 -9.96 -8.24 -0.61
CA LEU A 34 -9.61 -7.07 -1.41
C LEU A 34 -10.60 -5.93 -1.16
N LEU A 35 -10.10 -4.73 -0.87
CA LEU A 35 -10.89 -3.52 -0.68
C LEU A 35 -10.46 -2.45 -1.66
N ASP A 36 -11.43 -1.81 -2.29
CA ASP A 36 -11.25 -0.58 -3.06
C ASP A 36 -12.54 0.26 -3.02
N VAL A 37 -12.42 1.56 -3.21
CA VAL A 37 -13.57 2.46 -3.34
C VAL A 37 -14.25 2.33 -4.72
N ASP A 38 -13.48 1.97 -5.75
CA ASP A 38 -13.98 1.69 -7.10
C ASP A 38 -14.34 0.20 -7.26
N ALA A 39 -15.63 -0.10 -7.09
CA ALA A 39 -16.15 -1.45 -7.24
C ALA A 39 -15.86 -2.06 -8.63
N THR A 40 -15.84 -1.24 -9.69
CA THR A 40 -15.57 -1.70 -11.06
C THR A 40 -14.11 -2.08 -11.23
N ALA A 41 -13.18 -1.27 -10.72
CA ALA A 41 -11.76 -1.59 -10.72
C ALA A 41 -11.48 -2.84 -9.87
N LEU A 42 -12.13 -2.96 -8.73
CA LEU A 42 -12.01 -4.11 -7.83
C LEU A 42 -12.44 -5.43 -8.50
N GLU A 43 -13.56 -5.42 -9.23
CA GLU A 43 -14.02 -6.62 -9.95
C GLU A 43 -13.13 -6.96 -11.16
N ARG A 44 -12.59 -5.95 -11.87
CA ARG A 44 -11.54 -6.19 -12.89
C ARG A 44 -10.30 -6.85 -12.28
N SER A 45 -9.84 -6.33 -11.14
CA SER A 45 -8.71 -6.90 -10.40
C SER A 45 -8.97 -8.35 -10.01
N ARG A 46 -10.13 -8.64 -9.42
CA ARG A 46 -10.57 -9.99 -9.05
C ARG A 46 -10.56 -10.93 -10.26
N THR A 47 -11.17 -10.52 -11.36
CA THR A 47 -11.22 -11.31 -12.59
C THR A 47 -9.84 -11.62 -13.14
N ALA A 48 -8.93 -10.63 -13.17
CA ALA A 48 -7.56 -10.82 -13.61
C ALA A 48 -6.79 -11.81 -12.71
N ILE A 49 -6.96 -11.71 -11.38
CA ILE A 49 -6.33 -12.64 -10.43
C ILE A 49 -6.85 -14.07 -10.64
N LEU A 50 -8.17 -14.26 -10.77
CA LEU A 50 -8.76 -15.58 -11.02
C LEU A 50 -8.34 -16.17 -12.38
N SER A 51 -8.13 -15.35 -13.39
CA SER A 51 -7.61 -15.80 -14.68
C SER A 51 -6.16 -16.30 -14.60
N ALA A 52 -5.36 -15.75 -13.69
CA ALA A 52 -3.96 -16.13 -13.48
C ALA A 52 -3.81 -17.26 -12.45
N VAL A 53 -4.71 -17.32 -11.46
CA VAL A 53 -4.71 -18.29 -10.36
C VAL A 53 -6.15 -18.75 -10.14
N GLU A 54 -6.60 -19.76 -10.91
CA GLU A 54 -7.99 -20.24 -10.91
C GLU A 54 -8.49 -20.69 -9.54
N SER A 55 -7.59 -21.24 -8.70
CA SER A 55 -7.87 -21.70 -7.35
C SER A 55 -7.87 -20.61 -6.27
N ALA A 56 -7.71 -19.33 -6.63
CA ALA A 56 -7.65 -18.25 -5.63
C ALA A 56 -9.01 -18.05 -4.96
N GLU A 57 -9.01 -18.03 -3.63
CA GLU A 57 -10.19 -17.66 -2.82
C GLU A 57 -10.15 -16.15 -2.54
N ILE A 58 -11.16 -15.41 -3.03
CA ILE A 58 -11.16 -13.94 -3.01
C ILE A 58 -12.49 -13.40 -2.49
N LEU A 59 -12.44 -12.64 -1.39
CA LEU A 59 -13.48 -11.72 -0.95
C LEU A 59 -13.21 -10.34 -1.55
N THR A 60 -14.21 -9.67 -2.10
CA THR A 60 -14.13 -8.27 -2.53
C THR A 60 -15.13 -7.42 -1.74
N VAL A 61 -14.67 -6.25 -1.26
CA VAL A 61 -15.50 -5.30 -0.51
C VAL A 61 -15.29 -3.90 -1.09
N ALA A 62 -16.35 -3.33 -1.68
CA ALA A 62 -16.32 -1.93 -2.12
C ALA A 62 -16.50 -1.03 -0.90
N ALA A 63 -15.44 -0.30 -0.51
CA ALA A 63 -15.43 0.51 0.69
C ALA A 63 -14.38 1.63 0.62
N ASP A 64 -14.66 2.75 1.31
CA ASP A 64 -13.75 3.89 1.45
C ASP A 64 -12.99 3.77 2.77
N VAL A 65 -11.66 3.68 2.68
CA VAL A 65 -10.76 3.60 3.85
C VAL A 65 -10.80 4.83 4.75
N SER A 66 -11.32 5.97 4.28
CA SER A 66 -11.50 7.18 5.08
C SER A 66 -12.62 7.06 6.11
N HIS A 67 -13.48 6.03 5.99
CA HIS A 67 -14.61 5.75 6.89
C HIS A 67 -14.31 4.55 7.78
N GLU A 68 -14.07 4.79 9.07
CA GLU A 68 -13.69 3.76 10.04
C GLU A 68 -14.65 2.56 10.07
N THR A 69 -15.96 2.84 10.01
CA THR A 69 -16.99 1.77 10.04
C THR A 69 -16.83 0.81 8.87
N GLN A 70 -16.59 1.33 7.66
CA GLN A 70 -16.39 0.49 6.47
C GLN A 70 -15.12 -0.35 6.56
N VAL A 71 -14.02 0.20 7.12
CA VAL A 71 -12.80 -0.56 7.34
C VAL A 71 -12.99 -1.66 8.38
N ARG A 72 -13.71 -1.39 9.47
CA ARG A 72 -14.06 -2.40 10.46
C ARG A 72 -14.86 -3.53 9.82
N GLU A 73 -15.93 -3.20 9.10
CA GLU A 73 -16.80 -4.19 8.43
C GLU A 73 -16.03 -5.04 7.42
N TYR A 74 -15.10 -4.45 6.68
CA TYR A 74 -14.21 -5.18 5.77
C TYR A 74 -13.36 -6.23 6.50
N VAL A 75 -12.75 -5.86 7.63
CA VAL A 75 -11.95 -6.80 8.44
C VAL A 75 -12.83 -7.89 9.03
N GLU A 76 -14.01 -7.54 9.57
CA GLU A 76 -14.97 -8.48 10.14
C GLU A 76 -15.47 -9.50 9.10
N GLN A 77 -15.82 -9.05 7.87
CA GLN A 77 -16.22 -9.94 6.77
C GLN A 77 -15.09 -10.92 6.38
N ALA A 78 -13.84 -10.47 6.37
CA ALA A 78 -12.70 -11.34 6.09
C ALA A 78 -12.54 -12.41 7.18
N VAL A 79 -12.69 -12.03 8.46
CA VAL A 79 -12.65 -12.97 9.59
C VAL A 79 -13.82 -13.93 9.55
N GLU A 80 -15.03 -13.47 9.24
CA GLU A 80 -16.22 -14.32 9.13
C GLU A 80 -16.07 -15.38 8.03
N LEU A 81 -15.59 -14.96 6.84
CA LEU A 81 -15.47 -15.86 5.70
C LEU A 81 -14.32 -16.86 5.83
N PHE A 82 -13.15 -16.38 6.28
CA PHE A 82 -11.92 -17.18 6.27
C PHE A 82 -11.51 -17.73 7.64
N GLY A 83 -12.19 -17.32 8.72
CA GLY A 83 -11.92 -17.73 10.09
C GLY A 83 -10.68 -17.06 10.72
N ARG A 84 -9.92 -16.26 9.96
CA ARG A 84 -8.67 -15.63 10.42
C ARG A 84 -8.23 -14.49 9.54
N VAL A 85 -7.26 -13.71 10.02
CA VAL A 85 -6.46 -12.76 9.25
C VAL A 85 -4.99 -13.01 9.58
N ASP A 86 -4.10 -13.10 8.57
CA ASP A 86 -2.67 -13.32 8.77
C ASP A 86 -1.83 -12.14 8.34
N GLY A 87 -2.35 -11.32 7.45
CA GLY A 87 -1.63 -10.14 6.98
C GLY A 87 -2.54 -9.05 6.46
N LEU A 88 -2.00 -7.83 6.49
CA LEU A 88 -2.66 -6.64 5.93
C LEU A 88 -1.64 -5.82 5.14
N TYR A 89 -1.96 -5.53 3.90
CA TYR A 89 -1.28 -4.50 3.11
C TYR A 89 -2.14 -3.24 3.05
N ASN A 90 -1.83 -2.26 3.89
CA ASN A 90 -2.41 -0.92 3.89
C ASN A 90 -1.83 -0.11 2.74
N ASN A 91 -2.45 -0.16 1.56
CA ASN A 91 -1.94 0.44 0.35
C ASN A 91 -2.79 1.60 -0.18
N ALA A 92 -4.09 1.61 0.08
CA ALA A 92 -4.97 2.68 -0.39
C ALA A 92 -4.42 4.07 -0.10
N GLY A 93 -4.42 4.93 -1.10
CA GLY A 93 -3.91 6.29 -0.97
C GLY A 93 -4.05 7.10 -2.25
N ILE A 94 -4.00 8.42 -2.10
CA ILE A 94 -4.02 9.41 -3.17
C ILE A 94 -2.82 10.33 -3.06
N GLU A 95 -2.41 10.93 -4.18
CA GLU A 95 -1.34 11.94 -4.19
C GLU A 95 -1.83 13.29 -3.65
N GLY A 96 -3.06 13.66 -3.97
CA GLY A 96 -3.64 14.96 -3.63
C GLY A 96 -3.28 16.04 -4.65
N GLU A 97 -3.33 17.30 -4.19
CA GLU A 97 -2.94 18.47 -4.98
C GLU A 97 -1.42 18.59 -5.06
N GLN A 98 -0.95 19.19 -6.14
CA GLN A 98 0.47 19.53 -6.34
C GLN A 98 0.61 21.04 -6.32
N ASN A 99 0.68 21.62 -5.13
CA ASN A 99 0.75 23.05 -4.89
C ASN A 99 1.80 23.38 -3.83
N PRO A 100 2.43 24.58 -3.89
CA PRO A 100 3.17 25.14 -2.75
C PRO A 100 2.28 25.20 -1.50
N VAL A 101 2.90 25.20 -0.32
CA VAL A 101 2.18 25.12 0.97
C VAL A 101 1.10 26.21 1.11
N GLU A 102 1.43 27.45 0.72
CA GLU A 102 0.51 28.60 0.82
C GLU A 102 -0.66 28.55 -0.16
N ALA A 103 -0.56 27.75 -1.22
CA ALA A 103 -1.60 27.58 -2.23
C ALA A 103 -2.36 26.24 -2.10
N TYR A 104 -1.99 25.41 -1.11
CA TYR A 104 -2.66 24.12 -0.91
C TYR A 104 -4.01 24.34 -0.21
N THR A 105 -5.09 23.74 -0.74
CA THR A 105 -6.42 23.93 -0.12
C THR A 105 -6.55 23.10 1.16
N THR A 106 -7.32 23.63 2.13
CA THR A 106 -7.63 22.90 3.38
C THR A 106 -8.40 21.62 3.09
N GLU A 107 -9.35 21.68 2.17
CA GLU A 107 -10.18 20.54 1.74
C GLU A 107 -9.32 19.44 1.11
N GLY A 108 -8.37 19.81 0.25
CA GLY A 108 -7.42 18.88 -0.36
C GLY A 108 -6.51 18.25 0.69
N PHE A 109 -6.03 19.05 1.63
CA PHE A 109 -5.21 18.58 2.76
C PHE A 109 -5.98 17.55 3.60
N ASP A 110 -7.19 17.90 4.06
CA ASP A 110 -8.03 17.04 4.89
C ASP A 110 -8.40 15.73 4.18
N ARG A 111 -8.64 15.79 2.87
CA ARG A 111 -8.91 14.60 2.06
C ARG A 111 -7.71 13.64 2.05
N VAL A 112 -6.49 14.14 1.83
CA VAL A 112 -5.28 13.32 1.84
C VAL A 112 -5.02 12.74 3.23
N ILE A 113 -5.21 13.52 4.31
CA ILE A 113 -5.12 13.05 5.69
C ILE A 113 -6.13 11.91 5.95
N SER A 114 -7.37 12.09 5.52
CA SER A 114 -8.44 11.10 5.77
C SER A 114 -8.18 9.77 5.10
N ILE A 115 -7.67 9.78 3.88
CA ILE A 115 -7.40 8.55 3.12
C ILE A 115 -6.05 7.95 3.51
N ASN A 116 -4.96 8.73 3.37
CA ASN A 116 -3.60 8.19 3.45
C ASN A 116 -3.14 7.91 4.89
N LEU A 117 -3.66 8.66 5.87
CA LEU A 117 -3.25 8.54 7.27
C LEU A 117 -4.29 7.81 8.11
N LYS A 118 -5.53 8.33 8.14
CA LYS A 118 -6.60 7.70 8.94
C LYS A 118 -6.95 6.31 8.38
N GLY A 119 -6.98 6.12 7.05
CA GLY A 119 -7.22 4.80 6.45
C GLY A 119 -6.21 3.75 6.91
N VAL A 120 -4.91 4.09 6.92
CA VAL A 120 -3.86 3.21 7.44
C VAL A 120 -4.05 2.95 8.95
N PHE A 121 -4.36 3.99 9.72
CA PHE A 121 -4.66 3.85 11.15
C PHE A 121 -5.86 2.93 11.40
N PHE A 122 -6.95 3.08 10.67
CA PHE A 122 -8.15 2.23 10.80
C PHE A 122 -7.85 0.79 10.42
N GLY A 123 -7.10 0.56 9.33
CA GLY A 123 -6.65 -0.78 8.95
C GLY A 123 -5.87 -1.46 10.08
N MET A 124 -4.88 -0.78 10.66
CA MET A 124 -4.14 -1.30 11.81
C MET A 124 -5.04 -1.50 13.02
N LYS A 125 -5.87 -0.52 13.36
CA LYS A 125 -6.77 -0.55 14.53
C LYS A 125 -7.67 -1.78 14.54
N HIS A 126 -8.21 -2.15 13.40
CA HIS A 126 -9.17 -3.26 13.30
C HIS A 126 -8.51 -4.61 12.99
N ALA A 127 -7.35 -4.66 12.34
CA ALA A 127 -6.64 -5.93 12.10
C ALA A 127 -5.81 -6.38 13.32
N LEU A 128 -5.14 -5.46 14.03
CA LEU A 128 -4.22 -5.79 15.13
C LEU A 128 -4.85 -6.62 16.27
N PRO A 129 -6.11 -6.40 16.70
CA PRO A 129 -6.73 -7.26 17.72
C PRO A 129 -6.80 -8.73 17.31
N HIS A 130 -7.11 -9.03 16.04
CA HIS A 130 -7.17 -10.39 15.51
C HIS A 130 -5.78 -11.02 15.45
N LEU A 131 -4.79 -10.31 14.90
CA LEU A 131 -3.40 -10.76 14.84
C LEU A 131 -2.81 -11.02 16.24
N LYS A 132 -3.08 -10.12 17.18
CA LYS A 132 -2.67 -10.28 18.59
C LYS A 132 -3.30 -11.52 19.25
N ALA A 133 -4.61 -11.72 19.07
CA ALA A 133 -5.31 -12.87 19.64
C ALA A 133 -4.78 -14.19 19.04
N GLN A 134 -4.35 -14.16 17.78
CA GLN A 134 -3.77 -15.28 17.05
C GLN A 134 -2.31 -15.58 17.44
N GLY A 135 -1.62 -14.61 18.05
CA GLY A 135 -0.20 -14.71 18.41
C GLY A 135 0.75 -14.68 17.21
N SER A 136 0.28 -14.23 16.04
CA SER A 136 1.06 -14.15 14.81
C SER A 136 0.42 -13.24 13.79
N GLY A 137 1.22 -12.65 12.90
CA GLY A 137 0.73 -11.86 11.76
C GLY A 137 1.73 -10.84 11.26
N ALA A 138 1.42 -10.23 10.12
CA ALA A 138 2.28 -9.21 9.54
C ALA A 138 1.45 -8.08 8.89
N ILE A 139 1.82 -6.83 9.15
CA ILE A 139 1.26 -5.66 8.48
C ILE A 139 2.35 -4.99 7.66
N VAL A 140 2.02 -4.62 6.43
CA VAL A 140 2.85 -3.79 5.57
C VAL A 140 2.08 -2.52 5.24
N ASN A 141 2.63 -1.36 5.61
CA ASN A 141 2.04 -0.06 5.34
C ASN A 141 2.74 0.58 4.13
N ALA A 142 1.98 1.11 3.19
CA ALA A 142 2.53 1.86 2.06
C ALA A 142 2.88 3.29 2.49
N ALA A 143 4.14 3.50 2.90
CA ALA A 143 4.73 4.82 2.94
C ALA A 143 5.09 5.29 1.51
N SER A 144 6.22 5.93 1.32
CA SER A 144 6.76 6.41 0.04
C SER A 144 8.19 6.91 0.26
N VAL A 145 8.96 7.11 -0.78
CA VAL A 145 10.13 7.98 -0.73
C VAL A 145 9.76 9.36 -0.17
N GLY A 146 8.55 9.87 -0.50
CA GLY A 146 7.99 11.08 0.12
C GLY A 146 7.66 10.96 1.62
N GLY A 147 7.86 9.81 2.25
CA GLY A 147 7.77 9.56 3.69
C GLY A 147 9.11 9.42 4.39
N ILE A 148 10.23 9.51 3.64
CA ILE A 148 11.60 9.48 4.17
C ILE A 148 12.44 10.67 3.71
N ARG A 149 11.96 11.42 2.72
CA ARG A 149 12.54 12.69 2.25
C ARG A 149 11.45 13.61 1.71
N ALA A 150 11.76 14.90 1.61
CA ALA A 150 10.81 15.87 1.07
C ALA A 150 10.62 15.73 -0.45
N VAL A 151 9.40 15.98 -0.91
CA VAL A 151 9.04 16.11 -2.32
C VAL A 151 8.34 17.45 -2.49
N PRO A 152 8.82 18.34 -3.37
CA PRO A 152 8.21 19.67 -3.57
C PRO A 152 6.73 19.57 -3.95
N ASN A 153 5.95 20.56 -3.52
CA ASN A 153 4.51 20.72 -3.83
C ASN A 153 3.57 19.59 -3.34
N LEU A 154 4.04 18.69 -2.49
CA LEU A 154 3.27 17.55 -1.98
C LEU A 154 3.16 17.56 -0.45
N VAL A 155 2.84 18.73 0.15
CA VAL A 155 2.85 18.89 1.61
C VAL A 155 1.96 17.89 2.34
N ALA A 156 0.71 17.68 1.91
CA ALA A 156 -0.21 16.76 2.55
C ALA A 156 0.23 15.29 2.36
N TYR A 157 0.63 14.93 1.14
CA TYR A 157 1.16 13.61 0.84
C TYR A 157 2.40 13.29 1.68
N GLY A 158 3.40 14.16 1.64
CA GLY A 158 4.64 14.01 2.39
C GLY A 158 4.39 13.88 3.89
N ALA A 159 3.55 14.75 4.46
CA ALA A 159 3.17 14.69 5.86
C ALA A 159 2.54 13.33 6.23
N THR A 160 1.57 12.84 5.42
CA THR A 160 0.93 11.55 5.68
C THR A 160 1.89 10.37 5.58
N LYS A 161 2.79 10.37 4.60
CA LYS A 161 3.74 9.26 4.39
C LYS A 161 4.84 9.22 5.46
N HIS A 162 5.27 10.36 5.99
CA HIS A 162 6.13 10.43 7.19
C HIS A 162 5.39 9.93 8.43
N ALA A 163 4.12 10.32 8.61
CA ALA A 163 3.30 9.84 9.73
C ALA A 163 3.06 8.33 9.67
N VAL A 164 2.83 7.74 8.48
CA VAL A 164 2.72 6.29 8.29
C VAL A 164 4.00 5.57 8.71
N ALA A 165 5.18 6.10 8.35
CA ALA A 165 6.46 5.56 8.81
C ALA A 165 6.59 5.60 10.34
N GLY A 166 6.13 6.69 10.98
CA GLY A 166 6.07 6.83 12.45
C GLY A 166 5.13 5.83 13.11
N MET A 167 3.88 5.73 12.63
CA MET A 167 2.90 4.76 13.14
C MET A 167 3.37 3.31 13.01
N THR A 168 4.06 2.99 11.92
CA THR A 168 4.64 1.66 11.69
C THR A 168 5.62 1.27 12.80
N LYS A 169 6.53 2.18 13.16
CA LYS A 169 7.52 1.96 14.22
C LYS A 169 6.84 1.81 15.60
N GLN A 170 5.83 2.63 15.86
CA GLN A 170 5.09 2.59 17.11
C GLN A 170 4.35 1.25 17.26
N ALA A 171 3.60 0.83 16.25
CA ALA A 171 2.87 -0.44 16.27
C ALA A 171 3.82 -1.65 16.35
N ALA A 172 4.98 -1.60 15.70
CA ALA A 172 5.98 -2.66 15.78
C ALA A 172 6.49 -2.90 17.21
N ILE A 173 6.71 -1.83 17.98
CA ILE A 173 7.13 -1.91 19.39
C ILE A 173 6.00 -2.48 20.26
N GLU A 174 4.76 -1.99 20.05
CA GLU A 174 3.61 -2.37 20.88
C GLU A 174 3.20 -3.83 20.68
N TYR A 175 3.26 -4.33 19.43
CA TYR A 175 2.70 -5.62 19.06
C TYR A 175 3.73 -6.73 18.83
N GLY A 176 5.03 -6.41 18.77
CA GLY A 176 6.10 -7.40 18.58
C GLY A 176 6.09 -8.51 19.62
N GLN A 177 5.80 -8.21 20.90
CA GLN A 177 5.67 -9.18 21.98
C GLN A 177 4.54 -10.20 21.77
N TYR A 178 3.59 -9.93 20.87
CA TYR A 178 2.48 -10.81 20.52
C TYR A 178 2.72 -11.57 19.20
N GLY A 179 3.96 -11.59 18.71
CA GLY A 179 4.30 -12.27 17.45
C GLY A 179 3.81 -11.54 16.19
N VAL A 180 3.41 -10.25 16.29
CA VAL A 180 2.95 -9.46 15.17
C VAL A 180 4.05 -8.53 14.69
N ARG A 181 4.34 -8.55 13.38
CA ARG A 181 5.30 -7.66 12.75
C ARG A 181 4.59 -6.55 11.99
N VAL A 182 5.09 -5.33 12.11
CA VAL A 182 4.56 -4.17 11.37
C VAL A 182 5.72 -3.46 10.69
N ASN A 183 5.70 -3.43 9.36
CA ASN A 183 6.72 -2.77 8.55
C ASN A 183 6.08 -1.80 7.55
N ALA A 184 6.86 -0.91 7.00
CA ALA A 184 6.45 -0.06 5.89
C ALA A 184 7.37 -0.29 4.69
N ILE A 185 6.83 -0.08 3.50
CA ILE A 185 7.61 0.08 2.28
C ILE A 185 7.62 1.54 1.89
N ALA A 186 8.71 1.99 1.29
CA ALA A 186 8.86 3.34 0.73
C ALA A 186 9.18 3.25 -0.77
N PRO A 187 8.14 3.06 -1.63
CA PRO A 187 8.33 3.04 -3.07
C PRO A 187 8.82 4.40 -3.58
N GLY A 188 9.71 4.36 -4.57
CA GLY A 188 10.09 5.50 -5.38
C GLY A 188 9.16 5.70 -6.57
N ALA A 189 9.73 6.12 -7.70
CA ALA A 189 9.01 6.27 -8.97
C ALA A 189 8.66 4.90 -9.55
N ILE A 190 7.44 4.42 -9.27
CA ILE A 190 6.91 3.14 -9.79
C ILE A 190 5.87 3.44 -10.86
N MET A 191 5.98 2.83 -12.04
CA MET A 191 5.05 3.05 -13.16
C MET A 191 3.66 2.49 -12.81
N THR A 192 2.77 3.35 -12.42
CA THR A 192 1.37 3.09 -12.08
C THR A 192 0.49 4.14 -12.77
N ASP A 193 -0.83 3.92 -12.81
CA ASP A 193 -1.76 4.92 -13.33
C ASP A 193 -1.68 6.25 -12.57
N MET A 194 -1.39 6.22 -11.26
CA MET A 194 -1.17 7.42 -10.44
C MET A 194 0.01 8.24 -10.98
N ILE A 195 1.18 7.62 -11.15
CA ILE A 195 2.38 8.30 -11.67
C ILE A 195 2.16 8.75 -13.11
N LYS A 196 1.61 7.89 -13.98
CA LYS A 196 1.28 8.27 -15.35
C LYS A 196 0.34 9.48 -15.39
N GLY A 197 -0.71 9.48 -14.57
CA GLY A 197 -1.64 10.62 -14.46
C GLY A 197 -0.95 11.91 -14.00
N SER A 198 0.01 11.83 -13.08
CA SER A 198 0.80 12.98 -12.64
C SER A 198 1.73 13.50 -13.74
N LEU A 199 2.38 12.61 -14.47
CA LEU A 199 3.23 12.98 -15.62
C LEU A 199 2.41 13.65 -16.73
N ILE A 200 1.22 13.13 -17.04
CA ILE A 200 0.30 13.72 -18.01
C ILE A 200 -0.17 15.12 -17.57
N LYS A 201 -0.48 15.31 -16.30
CA LYS A 201 -0.86 16.63 -15.76
C LYS A 201 0.24 17.68 -15.94
N ILE A 202 1.50 17.28 -15.84
CA ILE A 202 2.65 18.19 -15.94
C ILE A 202 3.03 18.44 -17.40
N ALA A 203 3.14 17.40 -18.22
CA ALA A 203 3.73 17.45 -19.56
C ALA A 203 2.72 17.27 -20.71
N GLY A 204 1.44 17.04 -20.41
CA GLY A 204 0.42 16.74 -21.41
C GLY A 204 0.48 15.30 -21.95
N GLU A 205 -0.56 14.92 -22.70
CA GLU A 205 -0.70 13.58 -23.28
C GLU A 205 0.45 13.22 -24.25
N ASP A 206 1.00 14.18 -24.97
CA ASP A 206 2.05 13.95 -25.98
C ASP A 206 3.47 13.97 -25.37
N GLY A 207 3.67 14.63 -24.22
CA GLY A 207 4.99 14.87 -23.62
C GLY A 207 5.33 14.00 -22.41
N TRP A 208 4.38 13.26 -21.86
CA TRP A 208 4.58 12.58 -20.58
C TRP A 208 5.67 11.49 -20.60
N GLN A 209 5.89 10.81 -21.74
CA GLN A 209 6.93 9.77 -21.86
C GLN A 209 8.32 10.37 -21.78
N GLU A 210 8.58 11.43 -22.55
CA GLU A 210 9.87 12.13 -22.55
C GLU A 210 10.16 12.75 -21.18
N PHE A 211 9.19 13.48 -20.63
CA PHE A 211 9.28 14.02 -19.28
C PHE A 211 9.48 12.93 -18.21
N GLY A 212 8.80 11.78 -18.35
CA GLY A 212 8.98 10.63 -17.47
C GLY A 212 10.40 10.06 -17.51
N GLN A 213 11.03 9.97 -18.68
CA GLN A 213 12.43 9.54 -18.81
C GLN A 213 13.38 10.56 -18.16
N GLU A 214 13.14 11.85 -18.33
CA GLU A 214 13.90 12.91 -17.67
C GLU A 214 13.71 12.80 -16.14
N PHE A 215 12.46 12.65 -15.67
CA PHE A 215 12.12 12.52 -14.26
C PHE A 215 12.89 11.37 -13.57
N VAL A 216 13.05 10.22 -14.20
CA VAL A 216 13.81 9.09 -13.63
C VAL A 216 15.30 9.12 -13.95
N SER A 217 15.76 10.02 -14.79
CA SER A 217 17.18 10.11 -15.19
C SER A 217 18.11 10.45 -14.02
N VAL A 218 17.57 11.09 -12.98
CA VAL A 218 18.28 11.42 -11.74
C VAL A 218 18.39 10.22 -10.78
N ASN A 219 17.55 9.21 -10.94
CA ASN A 219 17.63 7.99 -10.13
C ASN A 219 18.86 7.17 -10.53
N PRO A 220 19.57 6.54 -9.58
CA PRO A 220 20.73 5.70 -9.91
C PRO A 220 20.41 4.59 -10.93
N THR A 221 19.21 3.98 -10.86
CA THR A 221 18.78 2.94 -11.80
C THR A 221 18.25 3.48 -13.13
N LYS A 222 18.01 4.80 -13.26
CA LYS A 222 17.58 5.52 -14.46
C LYS A 222 16.34 4.94 -15.16
N ARG A 223 15.44 4.35 -14.39
CA ARG A 223 14.16 3.81 -14.86
C ARG A 223 13.10 3.90 -13.79
N PHE A 224 11.86 3.79 -14.21
CA PHE A 224 10.77 3.48 -13.28
C PHE A 224 10.91 2.06 -12.74
N GLY A 225 10.54 1.87 -11.47
CA GLY A 225 10.24 0.54 -10.94
C GLY A 225 8.90 0.03 -11.53
N GLN A 226 8.70 -1.28 -11.45
CA GLN A 226 7.46 -1.92 -11.87
C GLN A 226 6.65 -2.33 -10.63
N PRO A 227 5.30 -2.34 -10.71
CA PRO A 227 4.44 -2.77 -9.61
C PRO A 227 4.80 -4.15 -9.04
N GLU A 228 5.24 -5.07 -9.91
CA GLU A 228 5.66 -6.43 -9.53
C GLU A 228 6.90 -6.45 -8.64
N GLU A 229 7.83 -5.49 -8.81
CA GLU A 229 9.00 -5.36 -7.95
C GLU A 229 8.56 -5.00 -6.52
N VAL A 230 7.59 -4.09 -6.38
CA VAL A 230 6.99 -3.74 -5.08
C VAL A 230 6.20 -4.91 -4.50
N ALA A 231 5.41 -5.60 -5.32
CA ALA A 231 4.62 -6.76 -4.92
C ALA A 231 5.49 -7.89 -4.34
N ASN A 232 6.68 -8.13 -4.91
CA ASN A 232 7.64 -9.10 -4.40
C ASN A 232 8.12 -8.76 -2.99
N LEU A 233 8.40 -7.48 -2.72
CA LEU A 233 8.81 -7.01 -1.38
C LEU A 233 7.65 -7.13 -0.38
N VAL A 234 6.43 -6.75 -0.78
CA VAL A 234 5.23 -6.87 0.07
C VAL A 234 5.00 -8.33 0.45
N ALA A 235 5.02 -9.26 -0.52
CA ALA A 235 4.85 -10.68 -0.26
C ALA A 235 5.94 -11.25 0.66
N PHE A 236 7.19 -10.81 0.52
CA PHE A 236 8.29 -11.18 1.42
C PHE A 236 8.03 -10.66 2.84
N LEU A 237 7.69 -9.38 3.01
CA LEU A 237 7.45 -8.80 4.33
C LEU A 237 6.22 -9.40 5.04
N LEU A 238 5.22 -9.86 4.31
CA LEU A 238 4.05 -10.57 4.84
C LEU A 238 4.36 -12.03 5.19
N SER A 239 5.42 -12.62 4.66
CA SER A 239 5.79 -14.01 4.86
C SER A 239 6.62 -14.23 6.13
N ASP A 240 6.76 -15.49 6.54
CA ASP A 240 7.59 -15.90 7.68
C ASP A 240 9.09 -15.77 7.39
N GLU A 241 9.50 -15.60 6.13
CA GLU A 241 10.90 -15.33 5.75
C GLU A 241 11.40 -13.99 6.31
N ALA A 242 10.48 -13.04 6.58
CA ALA A 242 10.78 -11.75 7.19
C ALA A 242 10.62 -11.75 8.73
N SER A 243 10.76 -12.90 9.37
CA SER A 243 10.45 -13.12 10.81
C SER A 243 11.20 -12.20 11.77
N PHE A 244 12.37 -11.68 11.39
CA PHE A 244 13.16 -10.75 12.23
C PHE A 244 13.16 -9.31 11.72
N ILE A 245 12.28 -8.97 10.74
CA ILE A 245 12.12 -7.62 10.24
C ILE A 245 10.85 -7.04 10.87
N ASN A 246 11.01 -6.05 11.78
CA ASN A 246 9.91 -5.40 12.49
C ASN A 246 10.22 -3.92 12.73
N GLY A 247 9.31 -3.02 12.42
CA GLY A 247 9.46 -1.57 12.53
C GLY A 247 10.30 -0.94 11.42
N ALA A 248 10.67 -1.70 10.38
CA ALA A 248 11.46 -1.19 9.26
C ALA A 248 10.61 -0.33 8.30
N VAL A 249 11.26 0.68 7.71
CA VAL A 249 10.77 1.40 6.54
C VAL A 249 11.71 1.05 5.39
N VAL A 250 11.29 0.15 4.52
CA VAL A 250 12.15 -0.42 3.48
C VAL A 250 11.97 0.37 2.18
N ALA A 251 13.01 1.09 1.75
CA ALA A 251 13.02 1.76 0.47
C ALA A 251 13.06 0.74 -0.67
N ILE A 252 12.20 0.97 -1.69
CA ILE A 252 12.20 0.25 -2.96
C ILE A 252 12.07 1.29 -4.08
N ASP A 253 13.17 1.93 -4.38
CA ASP A 253 13.20 3.20 -5.09
C ASP A 253 14.34 3.34 -6.12
N GLY A 254 15.04 2.26 -6.41
CA GLY A 254 16.18 2.29 -7.33
C GLY A 254 17.34 3.19 -6.88
N GLY A 255 17.44 3.46 -5.58
CA GLY A 255 18.43 4.34 -4.98
C GLY A 255 18.02 5.83 -4.95
N GLN A 256 16.79 6.17 -5.33
CA GLN A 256 16.29 7.55 -5.40
C GLN A 256 16.49 8.31 -4.08
N SER A 257 16.21 7.68 -2.94
CA SER A 257 16.32 8.30 -1.62
C SER A 257 17.77 8.56 -1.17
N GLN A 258 18.74 7.91 -1.79
CA GLN A 258 20.18 8.01 -1.47
C GLN A 258 20.92 8.98 -2.38
N ALA A 259 20.31 9.38 -3.50
CA ALA A 259 20.99 10.16 -4.52
C ALA A 259 21.17 11.65 -4.16
N TYR A 260 20.42 12.20 -3.19
CA TYR A 260 20.51 13.60 -2.72
C TYR A 260 19.98 13.76 -1.30
#